data_85517a0e1691b7821b8f5351c404ceff
#
_entry.id   85517a0e1691b7821b8f5351c404ceff
#
_cell.length_a   1.000
_cell.length_b   1.000
_cell.length_c   1.000
_cell.angle_alpha   90.00
_cell.angle_beta   90.00
_cell.angle_gamma   90.00
#
_symmetry.space_group_name_H-M   'P 1'
#
loop_
_entity.id
_entity.type
_entity.pdbx_description
1 polymer ?
#
loop_
_entity_poly.entity_id
_entity_poly.type
_entity_poly.pdbx_seq_one_letter_code
_entity_poly.pdbx_strand_id
1 'polypeptide(L)'
;MTNDIEEIKKTLEKRRYHQKILLDIACHENPDELFFFQQIIMYDLDEKQVKLLLAVLQYLEHDKIFSIEKTQELEEFDIKIKDIPIMIEEKLKLLEDCIQKLKIDIPLKYLLLSLEKQNILSGVCKNLLSVIK
;
A
#
# COMPACT_ATOMS: atom_id res chain seq x y z
N MET A 1 -4.67 -30.71 -0.08
CA MET A 1 -6.11 -30.44 0.00
C MET A 1 -6.44 -29.26 0.90
N THR A 2 -5.87 -29.16 2.11
CA THR A 2 -6.06 -28.00 2.96
C THR A 2 -5.59 -26.71 2.29
N ASN A 3 -4.53 -26.76 1.50
CA ASN A 3 -4.00 -25.60 0.77
C ASN A 3 -4.97 -25.04 -0.27
N ASP A 4 -5.72 -25.92 -0.93
CA ASP A 4 -6.70 -25.51 -1.95
C ASP A 4 -7.86 -24.73 -1.34
N ILE A 5 -8.33 -25.17 -0.16
CA ILE A 5 -9.41 -24.50 0.56
C ILE A 5 -8.94 -23.12 1.07
N GLU A 6 -7.72 -23.03 1.57
CA GLU A 6 -7.16 -21.76 2.03
C GLU A 6 -6.96 -20.80 0.86
N GLU A 7 -6.50 -21.28 -0.28
CA GLU A 7 -6.35 -20.46 -1.48
C GLU A 7 -7.70 -19.95 -1.97
N ILE A 8 -8.73 -20.79 -1.95
CA ILE A 8 -10.09 -20.40 -2.32
C ILE A 8 -10.60 -19.30 -1.36
N LYS A 9 -10.38 -19.47 -0.06
CA LYS A 9 -10.77 -18.48 0.93
C LYS A 9 -10.09 -17.14 0.70
N LYS A 10 -8.78 -17.16 0.44
CA LYS A 10 -8.02 -15.95 0.15
C LYS A 10 -8.52 -15.26 -1.11
N THR A 11 -8.83 -16.03 -2.14
CA THR A 11 -9.38 -15.50 -3.39
C THR A 11 -10.74 -14.86 -3.15
N LEU A 12 -11.61 -15.50 -2.38
CA LEU A 12 -12.93 -14.96 -2.05
C LEU A 12 -12.82 -13.68 -1.22
N GLU A 13 -11.92 -13.63 -0.25
CA GLU A 13 -11.68 -12.42 0.56
C GLU A 13 -11.19 -11.27 -0.32
N LYS A 14 -10.25 -11.55 -1.25
CA LYS A 14 -9.76 -10.55 -2.18
C LYS A 14 -10.88 -10.04 -3.09
N ARG A 15 -11.73 -10.93 -3.59
CA ARG A 15 -12.87 -10.55 -4.44
C ARG A 15 -13.87 -9.68 -3.69
N ARG A 16 -14.14 -9.99 -2.42
CA ARG A 16 -14.99 -9.15 -1.58
C ARG A 16 -14.40 -7.77 -1.37
N TYR A 17 -13.09 -7.71 -1.13
CA TYR A 17 -12.37 -6.45 -0.98
C TYR A 17 -12.49 -5.63 -2.27
N HIS A 18 -12.25 -6.25 -3.43
CA HIS A 18 -12.35 -5.59 -4.72
C HIS A 18 -13.78 -5.10 -5.00
N GLN A 19 -14.79 -5.88 -4.60
CA GLN A 19 -16.19 -5.47 -4.77
C GLN A 19 -16.50 -4.20 -3.96
N LYS A 20 -15.99 -4.09 -2.73
CA LYS A 20 -16.15 -2.89 -1.93
C LYS A 20 -15.49 -1.68 -2.60
N ILE A 21 -14.27 -1.87 -3.11
CA ILE A 21 -13.55 -0.81 -3.82
C ILE A 21 -14.33 -0.37 -5.07
N LEU A 22 -14.83 -1.33 -5.85
CA LEU A 22 -15.62 -1.05 -7.05
C LEU A 22 -16.90 -0.29 -6.73
N LEU A 23 -17.57 -0.64 -5.63
CA LEU A 23 -18.75 0.08 -5.17
C LEU A 23 -18.40 1.53 -4.79
N ASP A 24 -17.30 1.74 -4.08
CA ASP A 24 -16.84 3.08 -3.72
C ASP A 24 -16.57 3.90 -4.97
N ILE A 25 -15.91 3.31 -5.97
CA ILE A 25 -15.65 3.99 -7.24
C ILE A 25 -16.96 4.32 -7.95
N ALA A 26 -17.89 3.37 -8.03
CA ALA A 26 -19.15 3.54 -8.75
C ALA A 26 -20.06 4.58 -8.11
N CYS A 27 -20.01 4.72 -6.77
CA CYS A 27 -20.84 5.67 -6.02
C CYS A 27 -20.21 7.05 -5.87
N HIS A 28 -18.96 7.23 -6.29
CA HIS A 28 -18.27 8.50 -6.17
C HIS A 28 -18.73 9.46 -7.28
N GLU A 29 -18.85 10.75 -6.95
CA GLU A 29 -19.24 11.77 -7.93
C GLU A 29 -18.24 11.92 -9.07
N ASN A 30 -16.96 11.76 -8.75
CA ASN A 30 -15.87 11.85 -9.71
C ASN A 30 -14.99 10.60 -9.63
N PRO A 31 -15.43 9.46 -10.23
CA PRO A 31 -14.67 8.22 -10.14
C PRO A 31 -13.24 8.31 -10.63
N ASP A 32 -12.98 9.22 -11.58
CA ASP A 32 -11.64 9.43 -12.15
C ASP A 32 -10.63 9.97 -11.13
N GLU A 33 -11.10 10.52 -10.01
CA GLU A 33 -10.23 11.00 -8.93
C GLU A 33 -9.74 9.88 -8.01
N LEU A 34 -10.34 8.68 -8.11
CA LEU A 34 -10.00 7.54 -7.25
C LEU A 34 -8.92 6.66 -7.90
N PHE A 35 -7.79 7.28 -8.26
CA PHE A 35 -6.70 6.62 -8.99
C PHE A 35 -6.11 5.44 -8.24
N PHE A 36 -5.91 5.59 -6.94
CA PHE A 36 -5.31 4.50 -6.14
C PHE A 36 -6.25 3.30 -6.05
N PHE A 37 -7.54 3.53 -5.85
CA PHE A 37 -8.53 2.45 -5.83
C PHE A 37 -8.55 1.71 -7.17
N GLN A 38 -8.43 2.44 -8.29
CA GLN A 38 -8.35 1.83 -9.61
C GLN A 38 -7.12 0.94 -9.73
N GLN A 39 -5.98 1.37 -9.19
CA GLN A 39 -4.75 0.57 -9.20
C GLN A 39 -4.86 -0.70 -8.36
N ILE A 40 -5.58 -0.65 -7.24
CA ILE A 40 -5.84 -1.85 -6.43
C ILE A 40 -6.48 -2.94 -7.29
N ILE A 41 -7.47 -2.55 -8.10
CA ILE A 41 -8.14 -3.48 -9.00
C ILE A 41 -7.23 -3.92 -10.15
N MET A 42 -6.57 -2.97 -10.82
CA MET A 42 -5.72 -3.25 -11.98
C MET A 42 -4.55 -4.17 -11.65
N TYR A 43 -3.94 -3.98 -10.48
CA TYR A 43 -2.78 -4.76 -10.05
C TYR A 43 -3.13 -5.89 -9.09
N ASP A 44 -4.43 -6.15 -8.91
CA ASP A 44 -4.95 -7.28 -8.13
C ASP A 44 -4.41 -7.34 -6.71
N LEU A 45 -4.38 -6.18 -6.03
CA LEU A 45 -3.89 -6.10 -4.66
C LEU A 45 -4.95 -6.60 -3.66
N ASP A 46 -4.50 -7.29 -2.62
CA ASP A 46 -5.39 -7.68 -1.54
C ASP A 46 -5.39 -6.64 -0.41
N GLU A 47 -6.32 -6.79 0.51
CA GLU A 47 -6.50 -5.84 1.62
C GLU A 47 -5.25 -5.75 2.49
N LYS A 48 -4.58 -6.88 2.74
CA LYS A 48 -3.39 -6.92 3.59
C LYS A 48 -2.23 -6.15 2.98
N GLN A 49 -1.99 -6.32 1.67
CA GLN A 49 -0.96 -5.57 0.95
C GLN A 49 -1.22 -4.06 1.07
N VAL A 50 -2.46 -3.65 0.86
CA VAL A 50 -2.82 -2.22 0.91
C VAL A 50 -2.66 -1.67 2.33
N LYS A 51 -3.16 -2.40 3.33
CA LYS A 51 -3.04 -1.96 4.73
C LYS A 51 -1.60 -1.80 5.17
N LEU A 52 -0.73 -2.74 4.83
CA LEU A 52 0.67 -2.68 5.20
C LEU A 52 1.41 -1.59 4.45
N LEU A 53 1.11 -1.40 3.17
CA LEU A 53 1.67 -0.29 2.39
C LEU A 53 1.33 1.05 3.03
N LEU A 54 0.06 1.26 3.36
CA LEU A 54 -0.37 2.52 3.97
C LEU A 54 0.22 2.70 5.37
N ALA A 55 0.40 1.62 6.12
CA ALA A 55 1.05 1.67 7.43
C ALA A 55 2.51 2.11 7.33
N VAL A 56 3.25 1.61 6.34
CA VAL A 56 4.63 2.03 6.10
C VAL A 56 4.69 3.52 5.73
N LEU A 57 3.79 3.97 4.85
CA LEU A 57 3.72 5.38 4.47
C LEU A 57 3.38 6.29 5.66
N GLN A 58 2.46 5.87 6.52
CA GLN A 58 2.14 6.62 7.73
C GLN A 58 3.34 6.71 8.67
N TYR A 59 4.08 5.61 8.79
CA TYR A 59 5.30 5.57 9.59
C TYR A 59 6.31 6.60 9.07
N LEU A 60 6.48 6.67 7.76
CA LEU A 60 7.40 7.62 7.13
C LEU A 60 6.95 9.08 7.28
N GLU A 61 5.64 9.31 7.31
CA GLU A 61 5.10 10.68 7.41
C GLU A 61 5.09 11.22 8.84
N HIS A 62 4.66 10.39 9.79
CA HIS A 62 4.34 10.84 11.15
C HIS A 62 5.30 10.33 12.22
N ASP A 63 6.31 9.58 11.86
CA ASP A 63 7.27 8.98 12.80
C ASP A 63 6.57 8.14 13.88
N LYS A 64 5.43 7.54 13.53
CA LYS A 64 4.67 6.72 14.46
C LYS A 64 5.29 5.34 14.62
N ILE A 65 5.30 4.86 15.87
CA ILE A 65 5.75 3.51 16.16
C ILE A 65 4.65 2.53 15.77
N PHE A 66 5.02 1.46 15.07
CA PHE A 66 4.07 0.40 14.74
C PHE A 66 3.58 -0.31 16.00
N SER A 67 2.30 -0.71 15.99
CA SER A 67 1.78 -1.60 17.01
C SER A 67 2.47 -2.96 16.91
N ILE A 68 2.37 -3.76 17.97
CA ILE A 68 2.92 -5.13 17.98
C ILE A 68 2.30 -5.95 16.84
N GLU A 69 0.99 -5.81 16.63
CA GLU A 69 0.27 -6.50 15.57
C GLU A 69 0.81 -6.14 14.18
N LYS A 70 1.01 -4.84 13.92
CA LYS A 70 1.54 -4.36 12.63
C LYS A 70 2.96 -4.86 12.41
N THR A 71 3.79 -4.83 13.46
CA THR A 71 5.15 -5.33 13.38
C THR A 71 5.17 -6.81 13.02
N GLN A 72 4.30 -7.62 13.63
CA GLN A 72 4.18 -9.04 13.32
C GLN A 72 3.71 -9.28 11.88
N GLU A 73 2.72 -8.52 11.42
CA GLU A 73 2.24 -8.62 10.05
C GLU A 73 3.32 -8.28 9.02
N LEU A 74 4.13 -7.25 9.31
CA LEU A 74 5.25 -6.88 8.45
C LEU A 74 6.33 -7.95 8.43
N GLU A 75 6.61 -8.58 9.58
CA GLU A 75 7.60 -9.67 9.65
C GLU A 75 7.21 -10.87 8.80
N GLU A 76 5.92 -11.15 8.61
CA GLU A 76 5.44 -12.19 7.71
C GLU A 76 5.93 -11.97 6.27
N PHE A 77 6.17 -10.73 5.89
CA PHE A 77 6.72 -10.36 4.58
C PHE A 77 8.21 -10.07 4.61
N ASP A 78 8.88 -10.45 5.72
CA ASP A 78 10.31 -10.20 5.93
C ASP A 78 10.65 -8.70 5.94
N ILE A 79 9.73 -7.89 6.43
CA ILE A 79 9.92 -6.45 6.59
C ILE A 79 10.22 -6.15 8.05
N LYS A 80 11.43 -5.68 8.31
CA LYS A 80 11.88 -5.29 9.66
C LYS A 80 12.32 -3.84 9.63
N ILE A 81 11.57 -2.99 10.32
CA ILE A 81 11.87 -1.57 10.41
C ILE A 81 12.30 -1.28 11.84
N LYS A 82 13.57 -0.92 12.01
CA LYS A 82 14.16 -0.63 13.33
C LYS A 82 14.15 0.85 13.67
N ASP A 83 14.61 1.67 12.72
CA ASP A 83 14.73 3.10 12.92
C ASP A 83 14.12 3.87 11.78
N ILE A 84 13.58 5.05 12.08
CA ILE A 84 13.00 5.94 11.07
C ILE A 84 14.13 6.66 10.33
N PRO A 85 14.24 6.50 9.00
CA PRO A 85 15.24 7.27 8.25
C PRO A 85 14.96 8.77 8.33
N ILE A 86 16.02 9.55 8.46
CA ILE A 86 15.92 11.01 8.47
C ILE A 86 15.97 11.55 7.05
N MET A 87 16.84 10.98 6.21
CA MET A 87 17.02 11.41 4.83
C MET A 87 15.89 10.91 3.94
N ILE A 88 15.40 11.79 3.07
CA ILE A 88 14.30 11.44 2.15
C ILE A 88 14.69 10.30 1.21
N GLU A 89 15.93 10.25 0.77
CA GLU A 89 16.44 9.19 -0.10
C GLU A 89 16.42 7.83 0.58
N GLU A 90 16.72 7.79 1.89
CA GLU A 90 16.66 6.56 2.68
C GLU A 90 15.21 6.12 2.89
N LYS A 91 14.29 7.07 3.09
CA LYS A 91 12.85 6.79 3.17
C LYS A 91 12.34 6.17 1.88
N LEU A 92 12.80 6.70 0.75
CA LEU A 92 12.43 6.17 -0.57
C LEU A 92 12.93 4.73 -0.74
N LYS A 93 14.17 4.44 -0.36
CA LYS A 93 14.72 3.08 -0.43
C LYS A 93 13.96 2.12 0.48
N LEU A 94 13.60 2.55 1.68
CA LEU A 94 12.82 1.74 2.59
C LEU A 94 11.46 1.39 1.98
N LEU A 95 10.81 2.38 1.38
CA LEU A 95 9.52 2.16 0.72
C LEU A 95 9.65 1.21 -0.47
N GLU A 96 10.68 1.38 -1.30
CA GLU A 96 10.93 0.49 -2.44
C GLU A 96 11.11 -0.96 -1.97
N ASP A 97 11.89 -1.17 -0.92
CA ASP A 97 12.12 -2.49 -0.34
C ASP A 97 10.82 -3.10 0.18
N CYS A 98 10.00 -2.31 0.88
CA CYS A 98 8.72 -2.77 1.38
C CYS A 98 7.76 -3.14 0.26
N ILE A 99 7.69 -2.33 -0.79
CA ILE A 99 6.84 -2.60 -1.94
C ILE A 99 7.24 -3.91 -2.61
N GLN A 100 8.54 -4.14 -2.77
CA GLN A 100 9.06 -5.37 -3.35
C GLN A 100 8.71 -6.58 -2.49
N LYS A 101 8.89 -6.48 -1.19
CA LYS A 101 8.59 -7.58 -0.25
C LYS A 101 7.09 -7.84 -0.14
N LEU A 102 6.25 -6.82 -0.27
CA LEU A 102 4.80 -6.96 -0.31
C LEU A 102 4.29 -7.50 -1.65
N LYS A 103 5.17 -7.64 -2.63
CA LYS A 103 4.84 -8.13 -3.98
C LYS A 103 3.83 -7.24 -4.70
N ILE A 104 3.98 -5.94 -4.53
CA ILE A 104 3.18 -4.94 -5.21
C ILE A 104 3.90 -4.55 -6.49
N ASP A 105 3.29 -4.83 -7.64
CA ASP A 105 3.91 -4.65 -8.96
C ASP A 105 3.70 -3.25 -9.56
N ILE A 106 3.01 -2.36 -8.85
CA ILE A 106 2.78 -1.01 -9.32
C ILE A 106 4.12 -0.25 -9.34
N PRO A 107 4.52 0.37 -10.47
CA PRO A 107 5.71 1.20 -10.49
C PRO A 107 5.62 2.29 -9.42
N LEU A 108 6.70 2.49 -8.66
CA LEU A 108 6.69 3.36 -7.48
C LEU A 108 6.18 4.77 -7.80
N LYS A 109 6.64 5.34 -8.90
CA LYS A 109 6.22 6.69 -9.32
C LYS A 109 4.70 6.78 -9.50
N TYR A 110 4.12 5.80 -10.18
CA TYR A 110 2.67 5.78 -10.43
C TYR A 110 1.88 5.52 -9.16
N LEU A 111 2.42 4.67 -8.26
CA LEU A 111 1.81 4.41 -6.97
C LEU A 111 1.71 5.70 -6.15
N LEU A 112 2.81 6.44 -6.03
CA LEU A 112 2.86 7.69 -5.28
C LEU A 112 1.96 8.76 -5.90
N LEU A 113 1.97 8.86 -7.24
CA LEU A 113 1.09 9.80 -7.95
C LEU A 113 -0.38 9.49 -7.71
N SER A 114 -0.76 8.22 -7.73
CA SER A 114 -2.16 7.84 -7.51
C SER A 114 -2.62 8.13 -6.08
N LEU A 115 -1.76 7.88 -5.10
CA LEU A 115 -2.05 8.18 -3.70
C LEU A 115 -2.17 9.69 -3.49
N GLU A 116 -1.24 10.46 -4.04
CA GLU A 116 -1.26 11.92 -3.93
C GLU A 116 -2.52 12.50 -4.55
N LYS A 117 -2.91 12.05 -5.74
CA LYS A 117 -4.11 12.54 -6.42
C LYS A 117 -5.39 12.17 -5.71
N GLN A 118 -5.43 11.02 -5.05
CA GLN A 118 -6.57 10.59 -4.26
C GLN A 118 -6.56 11.21 -2.84
N ASN A 119 -5.55 12.01 -2.57
CA ASN A 119 -5.35 12.69 -1.29
C ASN A 119 -5.17 11.73 -0.11
N ILE A 120 -4.49 10.61 -0.36
CA ILE A 120 -4.11 9.64 0.66
C ILE A 120 -2.63 9.86 0.98
N LEU A 121 -2.34 10.30 2.20
CA LEU A 121 -0.96 10.58 2.65
C LEU A 121 -0.20 11.44 1.64
N SER A 122 -0.88 12.45 1.10
CA SER A 122 -0.37 13.26 0.01
C SER A 122 0.94 14.00 0.34
N GLY A 123 1.13 14.38 1.62
CA GLY A 123 2.34 15.07 2.05
C GLY A 123 3.59 14.25 1.82
N VAL A 124 3.62 13.01 2.36
CA VAL A 124 4.77 12.13 2.21
C VAL A 124 4.95 11.72 0.75
N CYS A 125 3.84 11.47 0.03
CA CYS A 125 3.91 11.12 -1.39
C CYS A 125 4.54 12.23 -2.23
N LYS A 126 4.17 13.49 -2.00
CA LYS A 126 4.77 14.64 -2.69
C LYS A 126 6.26 14.75 -2.41
N ASN A 127 6.65 14.58 -1.13
CA ASN A 127 8.05 14.65 -0.74
C ASN A 127 8.87 13.55 -1.41
N LEU A 128 8.35 12.33 -1.43
CA LEU A 128 9.04 11.21 -2.09
C LEU A 128 9.10 11.39 -3.60
N LEU A 129 8.03 11.91 -4.21
CA LEU A 129 8.01 12.18 -5.65
C LEU A 129 9.05 13.23 -6.05
N SER A 130 9.37 14.17 -5.17
CA SER A 130 10.33 15.23 -5.46
C SER A 130 11.75 14.71 -5.70
N VAL A 131 12.09 13.52 -5.20
CA VAL A 131 13.42 12.92 -5.36
C VAL A 131 13.45 11.80 -6.40
N ILE A 132 12.31 11.43 -6.96
CA ILE A 132 12.22 10.46 -8.07
C ILE A 132 12.44 11.22 -9.37
N LYS A 133 13.41 10.75 -10.15
CA LYS A 133 13.73 11.36 -11.46
C LYS A 133 13.07 10.64 -12.61
#